data_9bf80dbaf5e1c588e6122b70dde1600d
#
_entry.id   9bf80dbaf5e1c588e6122b70dde1600d
#
_cell.length_a   1.000
_cell.length_b   1.000
_cell.length_c   1.000
_cell.angle_alpha   90.00
_cell.angle_beta   90.00
_cell.angle_gamma   90.00
#
_symmetry.space_group_name_H-M   'P 1'
#
loop_
_entity.id
_entity.type
_entity.pdbx_description
1 polymer ?
#
loop_
_entity_poly.entity_id
_entity_poly.type
_entity_poly.pdbx_seq_one_letter_code
_entity_poly.pdbx_strand_id
1 'polypeptide(L)' 'MGDKRWYTADALGADLTNHNHHLRAASEEEVERRMRKRYPGAVAILVLPEESLRQSRAPSFWSVE' A
#
# COMPACT_ATOMS: atom_id res chain seq x y z
N MET A 1 0.72 22.50 4.04
CA MET A 1 -0.17 21.98 3.56
C MET A 1 0.14 20.93 2.72
N GLY A 2 0.43 19.93 2.82
CA GLY A 2 0.78 18.87 2.01
C GLY A 2 -0.35 18.33 1.23
N ASP A 3 -0.09 18.00 0.05
CA ASP A 3 -1.08 17.38 -0.78
C ASP A 3 -1.22 15.95 -0.38
N LYS A 4 -2.43 15.52 -0.23
CA LYS A 4 -2.67 14.13 0.09
C LYS A 4 -2.78 13.35 -1.19
N ARG A 5 -2.23 12.17 -1.17
CA ARG A 5 -2.24 11.28 -2.32
C ARG A 5 -2.82 9.95 -1.91
N TRP A 6 -3.21 9.20 -2.91
CA TRP A 6 -3.74 7.87 -2.66
C TRP A 6 -2.62 6.85 -2.60
N TYR A 7 -2.72 5.96 -1.64
CA TYR A 7 -1.74 4.89 -1.46
C TYR A 7 -2.45 3.58 -1.32
N THR A 8 -1.78 2.52 -1.72
CA THR A 8 -2.24 1.17 -1.45
C THR A 8 -1.29 0.58 -0.41
N ALA A 9 -1.84 0.02 0.62
CA ALA A 9 -1.04 -0.56 1.68
C ALA A 9 -1.50 -1.97 1.99
N ASP A 10 -0.53 -2.85 2.15
CA ASP A 10 -0.80 -4.23 2.52
C ASP A 10 -0.18 -4.52 3.86
N ALA A 11 -0.93 -5.16 4.72
CA ALA A 11 -0.41 -5.61 6.00
C ALA A 11 -0.48 -7.12 6.03
N LEU A 12 0.65 -7.77 6.22
CA LEU A 12 0.70 -9.22 6.27
C LEU A 12 0.77 -9.66 7.71
N GLY A 13 -0.18 -10.44 8.15
CA GLY A 13 -0.20 -10.95 9.50
C GLY A 13 0.64 -12.19 9.65
N ALA A 14 0.91 -12.54 10.89
CA ALA A 14 1.72 -13.72 11.18
C ALA A 14 1.04 -15.00 10.72
N ASP A 15 -0.27 -14.97 10.57
CA ASP A 15 -0.99 -16.14 10.10
C ASP A 15 -1.14 -16.13 8.59
N LEU A 16 -0.38 -15.28 7.93
CA LEU A 16 -0.39 -15.17 6.47
C LEU A 16 -1.64 -14.53 5.90
N THR A 17 -2.44 -13.90 6.74
CA THR A 17 -3.56 -13.16 6.21
C THR A 17 -3.04 -11.84 5.67
N ASN A 18 -3.60 -11.41 4.59
CA ASN A 18 -3.17 -10.18 3.95
C ASN A 18 -4.33 -9.18 3.95
N HIS A 19 -4.07 -7.99 4.45
CA HIS A 19 -5.09 -6.95 4.50
C HIS A 19 -4.67 -5.81 3.60
N ASN A 20 -5.47 -5.55 2.59
CA ASN A 20 -5.16 -4.52 1.63
C ASN A 20 -6.05 -3.31 1.86
N HIS A 21 -5.47 -2.14 1.89
CA HIS A 21 -6.21 -0.91 2.11
C HIS A 21 -5.81 0.14 1.09
N HIS A 22 -6.76 0.97 0.75
CA HIS A 22 -6.54 2.05 -0.18
C HIS A 22 -6.88 3.32 0.59
N LEU A 23 -5.90 4.17 0.84
CA LEU A 23 -6.13 5.33 1.68
C LEU A 23 -5.35 6.54 1.21
N ARG A 24 -5.78 7.68 1.69
CA ARG A 24 -5.13 8.94 1.35
C ARG A 24 -4.25 9.39 2.49
N ALA A 25 -3.08 9.90 2.14
CA ALA A 25 -2.15 10.37 3.16
C ALA A 25 -1.17 11.34 2.52
N ALA A 26 -0.45 12.04 3.36
CA ALA A 26 0.53 13.01 2.88
C ALA A 26 1.84 12.35 2.52
N SER A 27 2.13 11.21 3.07
CA SER A 27 3.39 10.53 2.80
C SER A 27 3.26 9.05 3.06
N GLU A 28 4.23 8.30 2.57
CA GLU A 28 4.26 6.87 2.79
C GLU A 28 4.44 6.56 4.27
N GLU A 29 5.23 7.37 4.94
CA GLU A 29 5.43 7.17 6.35
C GLU A 29 4.13 7.26 7.13
N GLU A 30 3.29 8.17 6.73
CA GLU A 30 2.02 8.32 7.40
C GLU A 30 1.17 7.09 7.18
N VAL A 31 1.18 6.53 5.98
CA VAL A 31 0.42 5.34 5.68
C VAL A 31 0.92 4.18 6.52
N GLU A 32 2.22 4.02 6.56
CA GLU A 32 2.80 2.93 7.31
C GLU A 32 2.43 3.03 8.79
N ARG A 33 2.49 4.25 9.32
CA ARG A 33 2.15 4.46 10.72
C ARG A 33 0.70 4.07 10.99
N ARG A 34 -0.19 4.44 10.09
CA ARG A 34 -1.59 4.09 10.25
C ARG A 34 -1.80 2.59 10.17
N MET A 35 -1.09 1.93 9.26
CA MET A 35 -1.24 0.50 9.12
C MET A 35 -0.70 -0.23 10.33
N ARG A 36 0.42 0.25 10.89
CA ARG A 36 0.96 -0.38 12.07
C ARG A 36 0.04 -0.23 13.26
N LYS A 37 -0.63 0.90 13.33
CA LYS A 37 -1.54 1.14 14.42
C LYS A 37 -2.76 0.23 14.29
N ARG A 38 -3.21 0.03 13.08
CA ARG A 38 -4.37 -0.79 12.86
C ARG A 38 -4.05 -2.28 12.98
N TYR A 39 -2.86 -2.67 12.56
CA TYR A 39 -2.44 -4.05 12.58
C TYR A 39 -1.14 -4.19 13.34
N PRO A 40 -1.17 -4.04 14.65
CA PRO A 40 0.08 -4.05 15.42
C PRO A 40 0.81 -5.38 15.36
N GLY A 41 0.13 -6.45 15.01
CA GLY A 41 0.79 -7.73 14.88
C GLY A 41 1.29 -8.06 13.50
N ALA A 42 1.24 -7.12 12.58
CA ALA A 42 1.66 -7.39 11.22
C ALA A 42 3.16 -7.64 11.18
N VAL A 43 3.55 -8.64 10.41
CA VAL A 43 4.96 -8.96 10.27
C VAL A 43 5.58 -8.20 9.11
N ALA A 44 4.77 -7.66 8.23
CA ALA A 44 5.26 -6.85 7.12
C ALA A 44 4.19 -5.88 6.67
N ILE A 45 4.60 -4.69 6.29
CA ILE A 45 3.70 -3.70 5.77
C ILE A 45 4.30 -3.14 4.50
N LEU A 46 3.55 -3.19 3.42
CA LEU A 46 4.00 -2.69 2.15
C LEU A 46 3.15 -1.50 1.77
N VAL A 47 3.77 -0.40 1.42
CA VAL A 47 3.06 0.81 1.04
C VAL A 47 3.51 1.22 -0.35
N LEU A 48 2.56 1.43 -1.24
CA LEU A 48 2.85 1.83 -2.59
C LEU A 48 1.98 3.01 -2.99
N PRO A 49 2.57 4.04 -3.59
CA PRO A 49 1.75 5.13 -4.09
C PRO A 49 0.96 4.64 -5.28
N GLU A 50 -0.26 5.09 -5.38
CA GLU A 50 -1.10 4.69 -6.48
C GLU A 50 -0.49 5.08 -7.81
N GLU A 51 0.18 6.20 -7.82
CA GLU A 51 0.86 6.65 -8.99
C GLU A 51 1.85 5.63 -9.50
N SER A 52 2.60 5.05 -8.60
CA SER A 52 3.57 4.03 -8.95
C SER A 52 2.91 2.79 -9.50
N LEU A 53 1.80 2.43 -8.94
CA LEU A 53 1.09 1.27 -9.42
C LEU A 53 0.62 1.48 -10.85
N ARG A 54 0.19 2.66 -11.14
CA ARG A 54 -0.23 2.95 -12.47
C ARG A 54 0.89 2.82 -13.46
N GLN A 55 2.04 3.30 -13.09
CA GLN A 55 3.18 3.23 -13.96
C GLN A 55 3.70 1.82 -14.11
N SER A 56 3.75 1.11 -13.05
CA SER A 56 4.29 -0.21 -13.12
C SER A 56 3.31 -1.19 -13.70
N ARG A 57 2.07 -0.79 -13.96
CA ARG A 57 1.18 -1.67 -14.54
C ARG A 57 1.55 -1.76 -15.95
N ALA A 58 2.63 -2.20 -16.31
CA ALA A 58 3.09 -2.30 -17.65
C ALA A 58 2.12 -3.12 -18.42
N PRO A 59 1.54 -2.58 -19.38
CA PRO A 59 0.55 -3.28 -20.13
C PRO A 59 1.09 -4.51 -20.82
N SER A 60 2.31 -4.43 -21.20
CA SER A 60 2.86 -5.55 -21.90
C SER A 60 2.83 -6.80 -21.07
N PHE A 61 2.98 -6.63 -19.78
CA PHE A 61 3.01 -7.75 -18.91
C PHE A 61 1.69 -8.47 -18.90
N TRP A 62 0.63 -7.75 -18.87
CA TRP A 62 -0.66 -8.34 -18.82
C TRP A 62 -1.19 -8.70 -20.17
N SER A 63 -0.81 -7.97 -21.13
CA SER A 63 -1.37 -8.21 -22.40
C SER A 63 -0.82 -9.42 -23.04
N VAL A 64 0.09 -9.99 -22.41
CA VAL A 64 0.53 -11.19 -22.91
C VAL A 64 -0.50 -12.13 -23.14
N GLU A 65 -1.24 -12.00 -22.67
CA GLU A 65 -2.11 -12.82 -22.91
C GLU A 65 -2.55 -12.93 -23.71
#